data_4de8d9c2a4a5901b73c86f4c83caa099
#
_entry.id   4de8d9c2a4a5901b73c86f4c83caa099
#
_cell.length_a   1.000
_cell.length_b   1.000
_cell.length_c   1.000
_cell.angle_alpha   90.00
_cell.angle_beta   90.00
_cell.angle_gamma   90.00
#
_symmetry.space_group_name_H-M   'P 1'
#
loop_
_entity.id
_entity.type
_entity.pdbx_description
1 polymer ?
#
loop_
_entity_poly.entity_id
_entity_poly.type
_entity_poly.pdbx_seq_one_letter_code
_entity_poly.pdbx_strand_id
1 'polypeptide(L)'
;MDFHGVHFGNPQWLLGLLVLPPAAFAIFFLSRAKHSTFFLGNPRLVEMAPGPFSAQAIPSLLRFLALILCLVAAARPQAGQKKVEEKKPVTDLLVALDVSFSMITDDLKPNRITAAKKILGEFLDKVQNVRVGLNIFAGASFTQCPLTSDIEIVKKLLSNVDLTSVKVNGTAIGDALVSSLNRLQNGSGKSKGPGEKKPSLTSKLFGGSDAEEEKPNSQAIILLTDGGNNAGHINPLAAAKIAVTQGVKVYTIGVGGKRPVPALAQYSDGHIGPYVDPRTGQVAMEEPADMGLLNEIARITGGRSYAATDNRSLEEILTEIAKLEKREISVTTHWEYNELASFFLLAAFLILMLDIGLETTVLRTLP
;
A
#
# COMPACT_ATOMS: atom_id res chain seq x y z
N MET A 1 -16.85 -2.71 24.54
CA MET A 1 -18.17 -3.20 24.99
C MET A 1 -19.17 -2.73 23.95
N ASP A 2 -19.71 -3.65 23.15
CA ASP A 2 -20.57 -3.30 22.01
C ASP A 2 -22.04 -3.46 22.41
N PHE A 3 -22.77 -2.37 22.42
CA PHE A 3 -24.22 -2.36 22.61
C PHE A 3 -24.88 -1.88 21.32
N HIS A 4 -25.55 -2.78 20.60
CA HIS A 4 -26.33 -2.46 19.39
C HIS A 4 -25.60 -1.57 18.34
N GLY A 5 -24.31 -1.85 18.10
CA GLY A 5 -23.53 -1.09 17.12
C GLY A 5 -22.86 0.18 17.66
N VAL A 6 -22.98 0.44 18.97
CA VAL A 6 -22.24 1.53 19.64
C VAL A 6 -21.10 0.93 20.44
N HIS A 7 -19.88 1.35 20.13
CA HIS A 7 -18.68 1.01 20.89
C HIS A 7 -18.33 2.11 21.88
N PHE A 8 -17.99 1.75 23.12
CA PHE A 8 -17.55 2.72 24.12
C PHE A 8 -16.03 2.72 24.23
N GLY A 9 -15.40 3.85 23.91
CA GLY A 9 -13.94 4.00 24.00
C GLY A 9 -13.40 3.88 25.41
N ASN A 10 -14.13 4.40 26.40
CA ASN A 10 -13.76 4.38 27.81
C ASN A 10 -14.91 3.89 28.69
N PRO A 11 -15.27 2.59 28.68
CA PRO A 11 -16.45 2.07 29.36
C PRO A 11 -16.39 2.21 30.90
N GLN A 12 -15.20 2.41 31.46
CA GLN A 12 -14.99 2.63 32.90
C GLN A 12 -15.76 3.85 33.45
N TRP A 13 -16.00 4.88 32.63
CA TRP A 13 -16.77 6.05 33.05
C TRP A 13 -18.25 5.76 33.26
N LEU A 14 -18.79 4.69 32.68
CA LEU A 14 -20.15 4.23 32.94
C LEU A 14 -20.34 3.71 34.36
N LEU A 15 -19.25 3.29 35.04
CA LEU A 15 -19.31 2.93 36.47
C LEU A 15 -19.68 4.14 37.34
N GLY A 16 -19.39 5.35 36.90
CA GLY A 16 -19.81 6.58 37.54
C GLY A 16 -21.33 6.71 37.67
N LEU A 17 -22.06 6.17 36.68
CA LEU A 17 -23.53 6.13 36.74
C LEU A 17 -24.08 5.29 37.90
N LEU A 18 -23.33 4.29 38.35
CA LEU A 18 -23.70 3.43 39.48
C LEU A 18 -23.49 4.14 40.83
N VAL A 19 -22.57 5.11 40.89
CA VAL A 19 -22.27 5.89 42.10
C VAL A 19 -23.24 7.08 42.26
N LEU A 20 -23.80 7.59 41.16
CA LEU A 20 -24.70 8.75 41.19
C LEU A 20 -25.97 8.57 42.08
N PRO A 21 -26.75 7.46 42.00
CA PRO A 21 -27.96 7.29 42.82
C PRO A 21 -27.66 7.32 44.31
N PRO A 22 -26.69 6.58 44.87
CA PRO A 22 -26.38 6.64 46.29
C PRO A 22 -25.82 8.01 46.71
N ALA A 23 -25.03 8.67 45.84
CA ALA A 23 -24.54 10.04 46.14
C ALA A 23 -25.69 11.06 46.16
N ALA A 24 -26.61 11.01 45.19
CA ALA A 24 -27.81 11.85 45.17
C ALA A 24 -28.71 11.60 46.41
N PHE A 25 -28.90 10.34 46.80
CA PHE A 25 -29.63 9.97 47.98
C PHE A 25 -28.98 10.50 49.28
N ALA A 26 -27.65 10.36 49.37
CA ALA A 26 -26.89 10.90 50.52
C ALA A 26 -27.00 12.41 50.62
N ILE A 27 -26.85 13.14 49.51
CA ILE A 27 -26.98 14.60 49.46
C ILE A 27 -28.41 15.03 49.82
N PHE A 28 -29.42 14.35 49.31
CA PHE A 28 -30.83 14.60 49.68
C PHE A 28 -31.11 14.38 51.17
N PHE A 29 -30.59 13.31 51.75
CA PHE A 29 -30.77 13.01 53.17
C PHE A 29 -30.03 14.02 54.06
N LEU A 30 -28.78 14.38 53.70
CA LEU A 30 -27.99 15.38 54.44
C LEU A 30 -28.57 16.81 54.34
N SER A 31 -29.17 17.15 53.19
CA SER A 31 -29.84 18.46 53.05
C SER A 31 -31.09 18.56 53.92
N ARG A 32 -31.88 17.47 54.02
CA ARG A 32 -33.02 17.43 54.94
C ARG A 32 -32.59 17.55 56.41
N ALA A 33 -31.49 16.92 56.78
CA ALA A 33 -31.00 16.97 58.16
C ALA A 33 -30.54 18.39 58.55
N LYS A 34 -30.04 19.19 57.59
CA LYS A 34 -29.67 20.59 57.85
C LYS A 34 -30.86 21.52 58.01
N HIS A 35 -31.98 21.24 57.38
CA HIS A 35 -33.18 22.08 57.50
C HIS A 35 -33.98 21.81 58.77
N SER A 36 -33.80 20.70 59.47
CA SER A 36 -34.51 20.36 60.70
C SER A 36 -34.04 21.09 61.97
N THR A 37 -32.90 21.80 61.92
CA THR A 37 -32.30 22.41 63.13
C THR A 37 -32.65 23.90 63.30
N PHE A 38 -33.39 24.52 62.39
CA PHE A 38 -33.71 25.98 62.48
C PHE A 38 -35.16 26.29 62.78
N PHE A 39 -36.00 25.30 63.14
CA PHE A 39 -37.41 25.54 63.49
C PHE A 39 -37.64 25.53 65.03
N LEU A 40 -37.09 26.47 65.71
CA LEU A 40 -37.49 26.78 67.08
C LEU A 40 -38.30 28.07 67.06
N GLY A 41 -39.63 27.96 67.00
CA GLY A 41 -40.43 29.05 67.49
C GLY A 41 -41.79 29.39 66.84
N ASN A 42 -42.14 28.93 65.65
CA ASN A 42 -43.38 29.35 65.04
C ASN A 42 -44.06 28.23 64.17
N PRO A 43 -45.16 27.55 64.67
CA PRO A 43 -45.78 26.44 63.96
C PRO A 43 -46.50 26.84 62.68
N ARG A 44 -46.82 28.12 62.45
CA ARG A 44 -47.44 28.59 61.19
C ARG A 44 -46.48 28.62 59.96
N LEU A 45 -45.16 28.51 60.15
CA LEU A 45 -44.20 28.46 59.07
C LEU A 45 -44.01 27.06 58.49
N VAL A 46 -44.46 26.03 59.22
CA VAL A 46 -44.38 24.64 58.75
C VAL A 46 -45.34 24.33 57.60
N GLU A 47 -46.47 25.07 57.53
CA GLU A 47 -47.46 24.93 56.45
C GLU A 47 -46.97 25.50 55.10
N MET A 48 -45.92 26.34 55.10
CA MET A 48 -45.33 26.92 53.88
C MET A 48 -44.11 26.16 53.38
N ALA A 49 -43.74 25.02 53.98
CA ALA A 49 -42.64 24.21 53.47
C ALA A 49 -43.03 23.62 52.12
N PRO A 50 -42.26 23.88 51.07
CA PRO A 50 -42.58 23.34 49.76
C PRO A 50 -42.59 21.83 49.77
N GLY A 51 -43.62 21.20 49.22
CA GLY A 51 -43.75 19.74 49.12
C GLY A 51 -42.61 19.14 48.33
N PRO A 52 -42.42 17.81 48.38
CA PRO A 52 -41.32 17.11 47.71
C PRO A 52 -41.25 17.31 46.18
N PHE A 53 -42.31 17.83 45.57
CA PHE A 53 -42.40 18.18 44.14
C PHE A 53 -42.54 19.69 43.93
N SER A 54 -41.93 20.51 44.75
CA SER A 54 -41.89 21.98 44.51
C SER A 54 -41.10 22.33 43.26
N ALA A 55 -41.45 23.45 42.59
CA ALA A 55 -40.72 23.97 41.44
C ALA A 55 -39.22 24.16 41.72
N GLN A 56 -38.82 24.25 43.00
CA GLN A 56 -37.42 24.33 43.45
C GLN A 56 -36.62 23.01 43.22
N ALA A 57 -37.29 21.86 42.97
CA ALA A 57 -36.61 20.61 42.63
C ALA A 57 -36.16 20.56 41.18
N ILE A 58 -36.69 21.41 40.27
CA ILE A 58 -36.39 21.43 38.85
C ILE A 58 -34.90 21.68 38.59
N PRO A 59 -34.25 22.69 39.16
CA PRO A 59 -32.80 22.95 38.95
C PRO A 59 -31.93 21.74 39.35
N SER A 60 -32.21 21.12 40.48
CA SER A 60 -31.48 19.95 40.96
C SER A 60 -31.60 18.76 40.00
N LEU A 61 -32.79 18.56 39.41
CA LEU A 61 -33.04 17.53 38.41
C LEU A 61 -32.28 17.80 37.10
N LEU A 62 -32.27 19.06 36.62
CA LEU A 62 -31.55 19.47 35.42
C LEU A 62 -30.05 19.28 35.60
N ARG A 63 -29.46 19.68 36.71
CA ARG A 63 -28.04 19.45 37.04
C ARG A 63 -27.70 17.97 37.08
N PHE A 64 -28.56 17.17 37.67
CA PHE A 64 -28.37 15.71 37.72
C PHE A 64 -28.39 15.09 36.32
N LEU A 65 -29.32 15.51 35.47
CA LEU A 65 -29.42 15.07 34.08
C LEU A 65 -28.20 15.49 33.28
N ALA A 66 -27.73 16.74 33.44
CA ALA A 66 -26.52 17.22 32.78
C ALA A 66 -25.27 16.40 33.20
N LEU A 67 -25.19 16.01 34.49
CA LEU A 67 -24.09 15.19 34.99
C LEU A 67 -24.10 13.79 34.35
N ILE A 68 -25.30 13.16 34.21
CA ILE A 68 -25.45 11.88 33.51
C ILE A 68 -24.95 12.00 32.07
N LEU A 69 -25.35 13.06 31.34
CA LEU A 69 -24.92 13.26 29.95
C LEU A 69 -23.42 13.49 29.85
N CYS A 70 -22.81 14.19 30.80
CA CYS A 70 -21.36 14.37 30.86
C CYS A 70 -20.62 13.03 31.08
N LEU A 71 -21.15 12.15 31.94
CA LEU A 71 -20.57 10.83 32.19
C LEU A 71 -20.70 9.92 30.95
N VAL A 72 -21.83 9.97 30.26
CA VAL A 72 -22.03 9.26 29.00
C VAL A 72 -21.08 9.78 27.94
N ALA A 73 -20.88 11.11 27.85
CA ALA A 73 -19.93 11.71 26.93
C ALA A 73 -18.48 11.30 27.25
N ALA A 74 -18.10 11.23 28.54
CA ALA A 74 -16.78 10.80 29.00
C ALA A 74 -16.52 9.31 28.67
N ALA A 75 -17.57 8.49 28.59
CA ALA A 75 -17.47 7.10 28.15
C ALA A 75 -17.15 6.98 26.64
N ARG A 76 -17.18 8.11 25.86
CA ARG A 76 -16.89 8.20 24.43
C ARG A 76 -17.71 7.19 23.62
N PRO A 77 -19.04 7.35 23.53
CA PRO A 77 -19.83 6.51 22.65
C PRO A 77 -19.45 6.77 21.19
N GLN A 78 -19.15 5.71 20.47
CA GLN A 78 -18.66 5.73 19.10
C GLN A 78 -19.59 4.88 18.25
N ALA A 79 -20.13 5.45 17.15
CA ALA A 79 -20.82 4.67 16.14
C ALA A 79 -19.80 4.16 15.11
N GLY A 80 -19.57 2.86 15.09
CA GLY A 80 -18.67 2.23 14.14
C GLY A 80 -19.38 1.99 12.81
N GLN A 81 -18.83 2.54 11.71
CA GLN A 81 -19.14 2.04 10.38
C GLN A 81 -18.00 1.11 9.96
N LYS A 82 -18.37 -0.10 9.57
CA LYS A 82 -17.43 -1.05 9.00
C LYS A 82 -17.06 -0.57 7.60
N LYS A 83 -15.93 0.13 7.48
CA LYS A 83 -15.37 0.46 6.19
C LYS A 83 -14.45 -0.69 5.78
N VAL A 84 -14.92 -1.47 4.81
CA VAL A 84 -14.09 -2.49 4.18
C VAL A 84 -13.23 -1.79 3.16
N GLU A 85 -12.00 -1.43 3.52
CA GLU A 85 -10.99 -1.07 2.54
C GLU A 85 -10.39 -2.37 2.00
N GLU A 86 -10.80 -2.74 0.81
CA GLU A 86 -10.07 -3.73 0.03
C GLU A 86 -8.74 -3.10 -0.40
N LYS A 87 -7.71 -3.24 0.42
CA LYS A 87 -6.34 -2.99 -0.06
C LYS A 87 -6.01 -4.11 -1.04
N LYS A 88 -6.18 -3.82 -2.33
CA LYS A 88 -5.76 -4.74 -3.39
C LYS A 88 -4.24 -4.85 -3.32
N PRO A 89 -3.68 -6.05 -3.10
CA PRO A 89 -2.24 -6.23 -3.12
C PRO A 89 -1.72 -5.78 -4.48
N VAL A 90 -0.81 -4.83 -4.49
CA VAL A 90 -0.15 -4.35 -5.70
C VAL A 90 1.14 -5.12 -5.85
N THR A 91 1.32 -5.79 -6.99
CA THR A 91 2.58 -6.43 -7.35
C THR A 91 3.41 -5.47 -8.19
N ASP A 92 4.66 -5.29 -7.83
CA ASP A 92 5.62 -4.55 -8.63
C ASP A 92 6.32 -5.50 -9.58
N LEU A 93 6.10 -5.31 -10.87
CA LEU A 93 6.67 -6.13 -11.91
C LEU A 93 7.61 -5.29 -12.78
N LEU A 94 8.87 -5.66 -12.87
CA LEU A 94 9.80 -5.01 -13.76
C LEU A 94 10.19 -5.94 -14.89
N VAL A 95 9.94 -5.51 -16.12
CA VAL A 95 10.35 -6.23 -17.34
C VAL A 95 11.74 -5.72 -17.75
N ALA A 96 12.72 -6.60 -17.79
CA ALA A 96 14.04 -6.37 -18.35
C ALA A 96 14.11 -7.03 -19.74
N LEU A 97 14.06 -6.22 -20.78
CA LEU A 97 13.99 -6.68 -22.16
C LEU A 97 15.36 -6.47 -22.83
N ASP A 98 15.90 -7.56 -23.34
CA ASP A 98 17.10 -7.54 -24.18
C ASP A 98 16.80 -6.87 -25.53
N VAL A 99 17.62 -5.90 -25.90
CA VAL A 99 17.57 -5.20 -27.18
C VAL A 99 18.92 -5.30 -27.91
N SER A 100 19.72 -6.32 -27.59
CA SER A 100 20.96 -6.63 -28.31
C SER A 100 20.68 -6.99 -29.76
N PHE A 101 21.71 -6.91 -30.60
CA PHE A 101 21.52 -7.10 -32.02
C PHE A 101 21.03 -8.48 -32.40
N SER A 102 21.31 -9.53 -31.61
CA SER A 102 20.82 -10.88 -31.77
C SER A 102 19.30 -10.99 -31.78
N MET A 103 18.61 -10.07 -31.10
CA MET A 103 17.14 -10.00 -31.05
C MET A 103 16.48 -9.67 -32.41
N ILE A 104 17.27 -9.38 -33.47
CA ILE A 104 16.75 -9.21 -34.84
C ILE A 104 16.48 -10.54 -35.54
N THR A 105 17.01 -11.64 -35.01
CA THR A 105 16.88 -12.97 -35.59
C THR A 105 15.42 -13.38 -35.75
N ASP A 106 15.10 -14.07 -36.83
CA ASP A 106 13.72 -14.35 -37.29
C ASP A 106 13.21 -15.77 -36.98
N ASP A 107 13.85 -16.43 -36.03
CA ASP A 107 13.39 -17.74 -35.53
C ASP A 107 12.06 -17.63 -34.73
N LEU A 108 11.80 -16.47 -34.12
CA LEU A 108 10.46 -16.04 -33.72
C LEU A 108 9.93 -15.01 -34.73
N LYS A 109 8.70 -15.19 -35.18
CA LYS A 109 8.16 -14.34 -36.27
C LYS A 109 7.49 -13.05 -35.76
N PRO A 110 7.77 -11.88 -36.37
CA PRO A 110 8.64 -11.66 -37.54
C PRO A 110 10.13 -11.66 -37.20
N ASN A 111 10.51 -11.29 -35.97
CA ASN A 111 11.82 -11.43 -35.33
C ASN A 111 11.64 -11.43 -33.81
N ARG A 112 12.69 -11.81 -33.04
CA ARG A 112 12.62 -11.97 -31.58
C ARG A 112 12.12 -10.71 -30.88
N ILE A 113 12.67 -9.52 -31.19
CA ILE A 113 12.28 -8.26 -30.52
C ILE A 113 10.82 -7.88 -30.83
N THR A 114 10.40 -7.99 -32.09
CA THR A 114 9.02 -7.65 -32.47
C THR A 114 8.01 -8.63 -31.87
N ALA A 115 8.34 -9.93 -31.86
CA ALA A 115 7.53 -10.95 -31.22
C ALA A 115 7.43 -10.69 -29.70
N ALA A 116 8.56 -10.44 -29.03
CA ALA A 116 8.59 -10.12 -27.60
C ALA A 116 7.76 -8.88 -27.27
N LYS A 117 7.90 -7.79 -28.02
CA LYS A 117 7.11 -6.56 -27.83
C LYS A 117 5.62 -6.80 -27.97
N LYS A 118 5.19 -7.54 -29.01
CA LYS A 118 3.78 -7.85 -29.25
C LYS A 118 3.21 -8.67 -28.07
N ILE A 119 3.88 -9.76 -27.69
CA ILE A 119 3.42 -10.69 -26.67
C ILE A 119 3.46 -10.04 -25.28
N LEU A 120 4.48 -9.21 -24.99
CA LEU A 120 4.51 -8.40 -23.77
C LEU A 120 3.33 -7.41 -23.73
N GLY A 121 2.98 -6.77 -24.85
CA GLY A 121 1.80 -5.91 -24.95
C GLY A 121 0.51 -6.65 -24.59
N GLU A 122 0.30 -7.84 -25.18
CA GLU A 122 -0.85 -8.69 -24.88
C GLU A 122 -0.86 -9.20 -23.42
N PHE A 123 0.31 -9.47 -22.85
CA PHE A 123 0.46 -9.82 -21.45
C PHE A 123 0.04 -8.65 -20.54
N LEU A 124 0.46 -7.43 -20.87
CA LEU A 124 0.12 -6.23 -20.11
C LEU A 124 -1.39 -5.96 -20.07
N ASP A 125 -2.13 -6.36 -21.12
CA ASP A 125 -3.60 -6.29 -21.13
C ASP A 125 -4.28 -7.30 -20.18
N LYS A 126 -3.61 -8.41 -19.88
CA LYS A 126 -4.14 -9.50 -19.04
C LYS A 126 -3.86 -9.31 -17.55
N VAL A 127 -2.86 -8.51 -17.18
CA VAL A 127 -2.46 -8.31 -15.77
C VAL A 127 -3.32 -7.25 -15.10
N GLN A 128 -3.64 -7.46 -13.82
CA GLN A 128 -4.47 -6.56 -13.02
C GLN A 128 -3.80 -6.31 -11.66
N ASN A 129 -4.00 -5.11 -11.11
CA ASN A 129 -3.45 -4.72 -9.82
C ASN A 129 -1.91 -4.83 -9.75
N VAL A 130 -1.24 -4.44 -10.83
CA VAL A 130 0.22 -4.43 -10.94
C VAL A 130 0.71 -3.02 -11.27
N ARG A 131 1.89 -2.68 -10.75
CA ARG A 131 2.69 -1.59 -11.32
C ARG A 131 3.76 -2.23 -12.18
N VAL A 132 3.90 -1.74 -13.40
CA VAL A 132 4.88 -2.27 -14.34
C VAL A 132 5.93 -1.22 -14.65
N GLY A 133 7.18 -1.64 -14.63
CA GLY A 133 8.31 -0.87 -15.14
C GLY A 133 8.95 -1.58 -16.32
N LEU A 134 9.60 -0.83 -17.20
CA LEU A 134 10.30 -1.36 -18.36
C LEU A 134 11.77 -0.91 -18.31
N ASN A 135 12.66 -1.87 -18.25
CA ASN A 135 14.08 -1.71 -18.39
C ASN A 135 14.52 -2.38 -19.70
N ILE A 136 15.33 -1.70 -20.51
CA ILE A 136 15.89 -2.26 -21.72
C ILE A 136 17.40 -2.37 -21.56
N PHE A 137 18.00 -3.39 -22.12
CA PHE A 137 19.43 -3.59 -22.00
C PHE A 137 20.04 -4.27 -23.24
N ALA A 138 21.31 -3.98 -23.45
CA ALA A 138 22.23 -4.65 -24.35
C ALA A 138 23.59 -4.70 -23.64
N GLY A 139 24.65 -4.13 -24.18
CA GLY A 139 25.91 -3.95 -23.45
C GLY A 139 25.83 -2.96 -22.28
N ALA A 140 24.76 -2.21 -22.17
CA ALA A 140 24.41 -1.33 -21.04
C ALA A 140 22.92 -1.41 -20.76
N SER A 141 22.51 -0.98 -19.57
CA SER A 141 21.10 -1.01 -19.14
C SER A 141 20.50 0.39 -19.05
N PHE A 142 19.27 0.55 -19.54
CA PHE A 142 18.53 1.80 -19.54
C PHE A 142 17.08 1.63 -19.10
N THR A 143 16.59 2.51 -18.24
CA THR A 143 15.19 2.50 -17.83
C THR A 143 14.34 3.23 -18.86
N GLN A 144 13.51 2.49 -19.58
CA GLN A 144 12.58 3.01 -20.58
C GLN A 144 11.30 3.55 -19.94
N CYS A 145 10.80 2.86 -18.90
CA CYS A 145 9.63 3.26 -18.15
C CYS A 145 9.85 2.99 -16.66
N PRO A 146 9.68 3.97 -15.75
CA PRO A 146 9.64 3.72 -14.32
C PRO A 146 8.39 2.94 -13.95
N LEU A 147 8.32 2.41 -12.70
CA LEU A 147 7.13 1.72 -12.19
C LEU A 147 5.90 2.62 -12.24
N THR A 148 4.87 2.17 -12.94
CA THR A 148 3.59 2.86 -13.07
C THR A 148 2.42 1.87 -13.12
N SER A 149 1.25 2.31 -12.67
CA SER A 149 -0.02 1.58 -12.83
C SER A 149 -0.69 1.89 -14.18
N ASP A 150 -0.17 2.84 -14.93
CA ASP A 150 -0.68 3.22 -16.25
C ASP A 150 -0.09 2.28 -17.32
N ILE A 151 -0.82 1.22 -17.61
CA ILE A 151 -0.42 0.19 -18.56
C ILE A 151 -0.32 0.75 -20.00
N GLU A 152 -1.14 1.73 -20.36
CA GLU A 152 -1.12 2.31 -21.70
C GLU A 152 0.18 3.08 -21.97
N ILE A 153 0.69 3.80 -20.97
CA ILE A 153 2.01 4.44 -21.05
C ILE A 153 3.11 3.40 -21.25
N VAL A 154 3.07 2.28 -20.47
CA VAL A 154 4.06 1.20 -20.62
C VAL A 154 4.03 0.62 -22.03
N LYS A 155 2.85 0.31 -22.57
CA LYS A 155 2.67 -0.22 -23.93
C LYS A 155 3.19 0.76 -24.99
N LYS A 156 2.90 2.05 -24.86
CA LYS A 156 3.38 3.09 -25.75
C LYS A 156 4.91 3.17 -25.74
N LEU A 157 5.54 3.14 -24.56
CA LEU A 157 6.97 3.16 -24.43
C LEU A 157 7.62 1.86 -24.94
N LEU A 158 6.99 0.70 -24.70
CA LEU A 158 7.41 -0.58 -25.24
C LEU A 158 7.35 -0.59 -26.77
N SER A 159 6.32 -0.02 -27.39
CA SER A 159 6.21 0.06 -28.86
C SER A 159 7.34 0.85 -29.51
N ASN A 160 7.86 1.88 -28.81
CA ASN A 160 8.95 2.73 -29.26
C ASN A 160 10.36 2.14 -29.04
N VAL A 161 10.46 0.99 -28.35
CA VAL A 161 11.73 0.29 -28.17
C VAL A 161 12.20 -0.27 -29.50
N ASP A 162 13.45 -0.06 -29.85
CA ASP A 162 14.13 -0.66 -31.00
C ASP A 162 15.57 -1.06 -30.63
N LEU A 163 16.27 -1.70 -31.56
CA LEU A 163 17.65 -2.15 -31.37
C LEU A 163 18.66 -1.01 -31.21
N THR A 164 18.30 0.20 -31.64
CA THR A 164 19.13 1.40 -31.52
C THR A 164 18.93 2.14 -30.19
N SER A 165 17.98 1.70 -29.39
CA SER A 165 17.65 2.31 -28.09
C SER A 165 18.82 2.23 -27.11
N VAL A 166 19.67 1.20 -27.23
CA VAL A 166 20.95 1.07 -26.48
C VAL A 166 22.10 0.98 -27.43
N LYS A 167 22.99 1.96 -27.40
CA LYS A 167 24.11 2.08 -28.36
C LYS A 167 25.36 1.25 -28.04
N VAL A 168 25.32 0.46 -26.98
CA VAL A 168 26.43 -0.38 -26.51
C VAL A 168 26.15 -1.82 -26.88
N ASN A 169 27.02 -2.42 -27.68
CA ASN A 169 26.89 -3.81 -28.10
C ASN A 169 27.17 -4.80 -26.98
N GLY A 170 26.60 -5.99 -27.11
CA GLY A 170 26.70 -7.09 -26.12
C GLY A 170 25.48 -7.22 -25.28
N THR A 171 25.53 -8.13 -24.30
CA THR A 171 24.43 -8.49 -23.41
C THR A 171 24.91 -8.47 -21.96
N ALA A 172 24.53 -7.43 -21.20
CA ALA A 172 24.94 -7.18 -19.81
C ALA A 172 23.84 -7.55 -18.83
N ILE A 173 23.60 -8.86 -18.63
CA ILE A 173 22.52 -9.39 -17.77
C ILE A 173 22.68 -8.92 -16.32
N GLY A 174 23.91 -8.93 -15.77
CA GLY A 174 24.17 -8.53 -14.39
C GLY A 174 23.82 -7.07 -14.12
N ASP A 175 24.24 -6.17 -15.04
CA ASP A 175 23.95 -4.74 -14.94
C ASP A 175 22.45 -4.47 -15.12
N ALA A 176 21.77 -5.22 -16.01
CA ALA A 176 20.33 -5.16 -16.20
C ALA A 176 19.56 -5.54 -14.93
N LEU A 177 19.96 -6.63 -14.25
CA LEU A 177 19.35 -7.06 -13.00
C LEU A 177 19.53 -6.02 -11.89
N VAL A 178 20.74 -5.50 -11.68
CA VAL A 178 21.00 -4.50 -10.64
C VAL A 178 20.25 -3.18 -10.93
N SER A 179 20.24 -2.74 -12.19
CA SER A 179 19.43 -1.57 -12.59
C SER A 179 17.96 -1.78 -12.30
N SER A 180 17.42 -2.96 -12.61
CA SER A 180 16.04 -3.35 -12.35
C SER A 180 15.73 -3.37 -10.86
N LEU A 181 16.59 -3.93 -10.03
CA LEU A 181 16.46 -3.96 -8.58
C LEU A 181 16.43 -2.55 -7.98
N ASN A 182 17.32 -1.67 -8.43
CA ASN A 182 17.35 -0.27 -7.98
C ASN A 182 16.05 0.46 -8.34
N ARG A 183 15.43 0.14 -9.47
CA ARG A 183 14.14 0.74 -9.86
C ARG A 183 12.98 0.24 -9.01
N LEU A 184 12.96 -1.04 -8.67
CA LEU A 184 11.97 -1.60 -7.76
C LEU A 184 12.06 -0.96 -6.37
N GLN A 185 13.26 -0.75 -5.85
CA GLN A 185 13.46 -0.09 -4.55
C GLN A 185 13.03 1.38 -4.56
N ASN A 186 13.44 2.13 -5.56
CA ASN A 186 13.11 3.56 -5.66
C ASN A 186 11.62 3.79 -5.93
N GLY A 187 10.96 2.88 -6.66
CA GLY A 187 9.51 2.92 -6.89
C GLY A 187 8.66 2.54 -5.66
N SER A 188 9.27 1.89 -4.66
CA SER A 188 8.60 1.48 -3.42
C SER A 188 8.69 2.51 -2.29
N GLY A 189 9.06 3.76 -2.57
CA GLY A 189 9.17 4.81 -1.54
C GLY A 189 10.40 4.69 -0.62
N LYS A 190 11.25 3.67 -0.81
CA LYS A 190 12.45 3.46 0.00
C LYS A 190 13.68 4.21 -0.58
N SER A 191 13.51 5.44 -1.04
CA SER A 191 14.66 6.28 -1.37
C SER A 191 15.39 6.66 -0.08
N LYS A 192 16.36 5.85 0.33
CA LYS A 192 17.41 6.27 1.26
C LYS A 192 18.35 7.20 0.51
N GLY A 193 17.99 8.46 0.39
CA GLY A 193 18.93 9.50 0.03
C GLY A 193 19.98 9.67 1.14
N PRO A 194 21.25 10.06 0.83
CA PRO A 194 22.21 10.42 1.86
C PRO A 194 21.75 11.73 2.53
N GLY A 195 20.96 11.63 3.60
CA GLY A 195 20.38 12.77 4.30
C GLY A 195 19.10 12.42 5.08
N GLU A 196 18.96 11.18 5.57
CA GLU A 196 17.85 10.82 6.46
C GLU A 196 17.87 11.74 7.70
N LYS A 197 16.96 12.70 7.72
CA LYS A 197 16.57 13.36 8.97
C LYS A 197 15.97 12.30 9.87
N LYS A 198 16.65 11.97 10.96
CA LYS A 198 16.10 11.16 12.06
C LYS A 198 14.69 11.69 12.37
N PRO A 199 13.69 10.82 12.60
CA PRO A 199 12.35 11.27 12.95
C PRO A 199 12.45 12.23 14.13
N SER A 200 11.93 13.43 13.96
CA SER A 200 11.92 14.48 14.97
C SER A 200 11.17 13.93 16.20
N LEU A 201 11.71 14.16 17.39
CA LEU A 201 11.06 13.82 18.67
C LEU A 201 9.62 14.38 18.75
N THR A 202 9.32 15.44 18.02
CA THR A 202 7.99 16.06 17.93
C THR A 202 6.96 15.19 17.20
N SER A 203 7.34 14.38 16.19
CA SER A 203 6.37 13.49 15.50
C SER A 203 5.91 12.34 16.40
N LYS A 204 6.74 11.89 17.34
CA LYS A 204 6.37 10.85 18.32
C LYS A 204 5.45 11.36 19.44
N LEU A 205 5.45 12.66 19.73
CA LEU A 205 4.67 13.26 20.82
C LEU A 205 3.26 13.69 20.38
N PHE A 206 3.04 14.00 19.11
CA PHE A 206 1.79 14.55 18.61
C PHE A 206 0.97 13.59 17.73
N GLY A 207 1.25 12.26 17.78
CA GLY A 207 0.37 11.26 17.16
C GLY A 207 0.15 11.51 15.66
N GLY A 208 1.20 11.99 14.95
CA GLY A 208 1.19 11.97 13.49
C GLY A 208 1.04 10.50 13.08
N SER A 209 -0.07 10.15 12.46
CA SER A 209 -0.25 8.88 11.80
C SER A 209 0.94 8.69 10.87
N ASP A 210 1.87 7.80 11.26
CA ASP A 210 2.82 7.26 10.33
C ASP A 210 1.94 6.69 9.20
N ALA A 211 1.90 7.39 8.07
CA ALA A 211 1.38 6.81 6.86
C ALA A 211 2.23 5.56 6.65
N GLU A 212 1.68 4.40 6.97
CA GLU A 212 2.30 3.12 6.66
C GLU A 212 2.50 3.13 5.15
N GLU A 213 3.74 3.42 4.73
CA GLU A 213 4.14 3.26 3.34
C GLU A 213 3.78 1.82 2.95
N GLU A 214 2.82 1.69 2.04
CA GLU A 214 2.36 0.40 1.55
C GLU A 214 3.56 -0.34 0.95
N LYS A 215 4.12 -1.27 1.71
CA LYS A 215 5.13 -2.17 1.18
C LYS A 215 4.46 -2.97 0.07
N PRO A 216 5.01 -2.99 -1.15
CA PRO A 216 4.47 -3.84 -2.20
C PRO A 216 4.45 -5.28 -1.69
N ASN A 217 3.32 -5.95 -1.84
CA ASN A 217 3.14 -7.31 -1.33
C ASN A 217 4.01 -8.34 -2.05
N SER A 218 4.42 -8.05 -3.30
CA SER A 218 5.30 -8.88 -4.11
C SER A 218 6.09 -8.01 -5.08
N GLN A 219 7.35 -8.39 -5.32
CA GLN A 219 8.21 -7.76 -6.32
C GLN A 219 8.84 -8.84 -7.18
N ALA A 220 8.75 -8.68 -8.50
CA ALA A 220 9.32 -9.62 -9.44
C ALA A 220 9.98 -8.92 -10.64
N ILE A 221 11.00 -9.57 -11.19
CA ILE A 221 11.64 -9.17 -12.44
C ILE A 221 11.37 -10.28 -13.47
N ILE A 222 10.96 -9.88 -14.68
CA ILE A 222 10.92 -10.76 -15.85
C ILE A 222 12.10 -10.37 -16.74
N LEU A 223 13.07 -11.24 -16.84
CA LEU A 223 14.26 -11.07 -17.69
C LEU A 223 14.04 -11.84 -18.99
N LEU A 224 13.98 -11.11 -20.12
CA LEU A 224 13.92 -11.68 -21.46
C LEU A 224 15.25 -11.43 -22.16
N THR A 225 15.91 -12.51 -22.58
CA THR A 225 17.19 -12.44 -23.31
C THR A 225 17.31 -13.62 -24.27
N ASP A 226 18.05 -13.45 -25.33
CA ASP A 226 18.36 -14.50 -26.31
C ASP A 226 19.83 -14.95 -26.27
N GLY A 227 20.63 -14.31 -25.44
CA GLY A 227 22.08 -14.56 -25.36
C GLY A 227 22.60 -14.91 -23.98
N GLY A 228 23.89 -15.20 -23.94
CA GLY A 228 24.69 -15.31 -22.72
C GLY A 228 25.19 -13.95 -22.27
N ASN A 229 25.64 -13.85 -21.02
CA ASN A 229 26.26 -12.62 -20.50
C ASN A 229 27.67 -12.44 -21.08
N ASN A 230 27.85 -11.49 -21.99
CA ASN A 230 29.13 -11.22 -22.64
C ASN A 230 29.61 -9.76 -22.48
N ALA A 231 28.87 -8.94 -21.76
CA ALA A 231 29.18 -7.54 -21.49
C ALA A 231 28.78 -7.17 -20.05
N GLY A 232 29.05 -5.91 -19.67
CA GLY A 232 28.72 -5.37 -18.35
C GLY A 232 29.83 -5.57 -17.32
N HIS A 233 29.63 -4.96 -16.15
CA HIS A 233 30.61 -4.96 -15.05
C HIS A 233 30.22 -5.89 -13.90
N ILE A 234 28.95 -6.27 -13.81
CA ILE A 234 28.39 -7.03 -12.70
C ILE A 234 28.16 -8.47 -13.12
N ASN A 235 28.65 -9.40 -12.31
CA ASN A 235 28.38 -10.83 -12.51
C ASN A 235 26.87 -11.11 -12.29
N PRO A 236 26.18 -11.78 -13.24
CA PRO A 236 24.75 -12.08 -13.12
C PRO A 236 24.35 -12.85 -11.86
N LEU A 237 25.18 -13.80 -11.41
CA LEU A 237 24.91 -14.54 -10.18
C LEU A 237 25.10 -13.70 -8.91
N ALA A 238 26.00 -12.72 -8.94
CA ALA A 238 26.11 -11.74 -7.86
C ALA A 238 24.86 -10.83 -7.81
N ALA A 239 24.37 -10.39 -8.97
CA ALA A 239 23.12 -9.64 -9.07
C ALA A 239 21.91 -10.43 -8.56
N ALA A 240 21.84 -11.74 -8.88
CA ALA A 240 20.81 -12.65 -8.37
C ALA A 240 20.86 -12.76 -6.84
N LYS A 241 22.03 -12.84 -6.22
CA LYS A 241 22.17 -12.84 -4.75
C LYS A 241 21.67 -11.52 -4.14
N ILE A 242 21.90 -10.38 -4.78
CA ILE A 242 21.34 -9.10 -4.35
C ILE A 242 19.80 -9.14 -4.41
N ALA A 243 19.22 -9.72 -5.48
CA ALA A 243 17.76 -9.89 -5.59
C ALA A 243 17.18 -10.67 -4.41
N VAL A 244 17.85 -11.75 -3.97
CA VAL A 244 17.43 -12.54 -2.79
C VAL A 244 17.40 -11.68 -1.54
N THR A 245 18.45 -10.89 -1.28
CA THR A 245 18.49 -10.03 -0.08
C THR A 245 17.37 -8.98 -0.05
N GLN A 246 16.83 -8.63 -1.22
CA GLN A 246 15.73 -7.70 -1.38
C GLN A 246 14.35 -8.37 -1.42
N GLY A 247 14.31 -9.70 -1.44
CA GLY A 247 13.08 -10.48 -1.53
C GLY A 247 12.43 -10.43 -2.93
N VAL A 248 13.21 -10.11 -3.97
CA VAL A 248 12.75 -9.99 -5.36
C VAL A 248 12.97 -11.31 -6.08
N LYS A 249 11.92 -11.86 -6.69
CA LYS A 249 12.00 -13.03 -7.55
C LYS A 249 12.39 -12.64 -8.97
N VAL A 250 13.22 -13.45 -9.63
CA VAL A 250 13.58 -13.26 -11.03
C VAL A 250 13.09 -14.43 -11.86
N TYR A 251 12.19 -14.14 -12.77
CA TYR A 251 11.76 -15.06 -13.82
C TYR A 251 12.62 -14.83 -15.05
N THR A 252 13.24 -15.86 -15.57
CA THR A 252 14.11 -15.76 -16.74
C THR A 252 13.49 -16.45 -17.92
N ILE A 253 13.51 -15.78 -19.08
CA ILE A 253 12.95 -16.30 -20.33
C ILE A 253 14.07 -16.22 -21.39
N GLY A 254 14.60 -17.39 -21.75
CA GLY A 254 15.48 -17.53 -22.90
C GLY A 254 14.67 -17.54 -24.19
N VAL A 255 14.88 -16.55 -25.05
CA VAL A 255 14.13 -16.36 -26.29
C VAL A 255 14.95 -16.87 -27.45
N GLY A 256 14.38 -17.75 -28.29
CA GLY A 256 15.04 -18.24 -29.47
C GLY A 256 15.06 -19.76 -29.62
N GLY A 257 15.51 -20.23 -30.77
CA GLY A 257 15.61 -21.65 -31.13
C GLY A 257 16.67 -22.38 -30.31
N LYS A 258 16.62 -23.72 -30.35
CA LYS A 258 17.62 -24.59 -29.67
C LYS A 258 18.89 -24.81 -30.50
N ARG A 259 18.94 -24.30 -31.71
CA ARG A 259 20.09 -24.49 -32.61
C ARG A 259 20.78 -23.17 -32.85
N PRO A 260 22.12 -23.17 -33.03
CA PRO A 260 22.81 -21.99 -33.48
C PRO A 260 22.22 -21.43 -34.77
N VAL A 261 22.14 -20.12 -34.87
CA VAL A 261 21.63 -19.40 -36.04
C VAL A 261 22.72 -18.45 -36.59
N PRO A 262 22.70 -18.06 -37.86
CA PRO A 262 23.64 -17.08 -38.38
C PRO A 262 23.56 -15.78 -37.61
N ALA A 263 24.66 -15.31 -37.05
CA ALA A 263 24.76 -13.98 -36.46
C ALA A 263 24.48 -12.93 -37.56
N LEU A 264 23.70 -11.92 -37.26
CA LEU A 264 23.37 -10.85 -38.20
C LEU A 264 24.21 -9.60 -37.89
N ALA A 265 24.54 -8.83 -38.92
CA ALA A 265 25.17 -7.54 -38.81
C ALA A 265 24.47 -6.52 -39.70
N GLN A 266 24.51 -5.26 -39.28
CA GLN A 266 24.12 -4.15 -40.12
C GLN A 266 25.38 -3.61 -40.84
N TYR A 267 25.33 -3.64 -42.17
CA TYR A 267 26.40 -3.13 -43.01
C TYR A 267 26.27 -1.61 -43.20
N SER A 268 27.34 -0.99 -43.71
CA SER A 268 27.41 0.46 -43.87
C SER A 268 26.40 1.05 -44.86
N ASP A 269 25.84 0.23 -45.72
CA ASP A 269 24.73 0.54 -46.64
C ASP A 269 23.35 0.45 -46.01
N GLY A 270 23.28 0.09 -44.72
CA GLY A 270 22.05 -0.11 -43.98
C GLY A 270 21.41 -1.50 -44.12
N HIS A 271 22.01 -2.35 -45.00
CA HIS A 271 21.57 -3.73 -45.19
C HIS A 271 21.87 -4.58 -43.93
N ILE A 272 20.93 -5.45 -43.53
CA ILE A 272 21.11 -6.45 -42.49
C ILE A 272 21.33 -7.82 -43.17
N GLY A 273 22.45 -8.44 -42.83
CA GLY A 273 22.80 -9.74 -43.41
C GLY A 273 23.66 -10.56 -42.47
N PRO A 274 23.97 -11.84 -42.85
CA PRO A 274 24.83 -12.68 -42.04
C PRO A 274 26.22 -12.03 -41.82
N TYR A 275 26.64 -11.99 -40.55
CA TYR A 275 27.99 -11.49 -40.23
C TYR A 275 29.04 -12.51 -40.64
N VAL A 276 29.89 -12.11 -41.55
CA VAL A 276 31.07 -12.88 -41.98
C VAL A 276 32.30 -12.42 -41.18
N ASP A 277 32.88 -13.31 -40.38
CA ASP A 277 34.11 -12.99 -39.64
C ASP A 277 35.26 -12.67 -40.63
N PRO A 278 35.80 -11.45 -40.58
CA PRO A 278 36.89 -11.05 -41.51
C PRO A 278 38.15 -11.90 -41.40
N ARG A 279 38.36 -12.58 -40.29
CA ARG A 279 39.55 -13.42 -40.06
C ARG A 279 39.42 -14.81 -40.63
N THR A 280 38.22 -15.41 -40.53
CA THR A 280 37.97 -16.79 -40.93
C THR A 280 37.27 -16.90 -42.30
N GLY A 281 36.63 -15.82 -42.78
CA GLY A 281 35.77 -15.82 -43.94
C GLY A 281 34.50 -16.65 -43.83
N GLN A 282 34.15 -17.12 -42.62
CA GLN A 282 32.97 -17.90 -42.36
C GLN A 282 31.87 -17.07 -41.74
N VAL A 283 30.63 -17.49 -41.95
CA VAL A 283 29.46 -16.88 -41.28
C VAL A 283 29.57 -17.20 -39.78
N ALA A 284 29.61 -16.17 -38.96
CA ALA A 284 29.56 -16.37 -37.50
C ALA A 284 28.20 -16.92 -37.10
N MET A 285 28.20 -17.87 -36.19
CA MET A 285 26.97 -18.44 -35.64
C MET A 285 26.72 -17.87 -34.25
N GLU A 286 25.49 -17.56 -33.97
CA GLU A 286 25.03 -17.13 -32.65
C GLU A 286 24.51 -18.36 -31.88
N GLU A 287 25.07 -18.56 -30.71
CA GLU A 287 24.66 -19.65 -29.84
C GLU A 287 23.26 -19.38 -29.24
N PRO A 288 22.48 -20.43 -28.93
CA PRO A 288 21.23 -20.29 -28.19
C PRO A 288 21.42 -19.64 -26.83
N ALA A 289 20.31 -19.16 -26.25
CA ALA A 289 20.32 -18.60 -24.91
C ALA A 289 21.00 -19.54 -23.89
N ASP A 290 21.86 -18.97 -23.04
CA ASP A 290 22.51 -19.73 -21.97
C ASP A 290 21.50 -20.12 -20.87
N MET A 291 20.75 -21.19 -21.12
CA MET A 291 19.78 -21.71 -20.18
C MET A 291 20.41 -22.18 -18.86
N GLY A 292 21.71 -22.52 -18.84
CA GLY A 292 22.42 -22.86 -17.62
C GLY A 292 22.50 -21.67 -16.66
N LEU A 293 22.96 -20.53 -17.15
CA LEU A 293 23.02 -19.27 -16.41
C LEU A 293 21.60 -18.79 -16.02
N LEU A 294 20.64 -18.83 -16.94
CA LEU A 294 19.27 -18.39 -16.69
C LEU A 294 18.58 -19.25 -15.62
N ASN A 295 18.74 -20.57 -15.68
CA ASN A 295 18.24 -21.49 -14.67
C ASN A 295 18.82 -21.20 -13.30
N GLU A 296 20.11 -20.93 -13.21
CA GLU A 296 20.79 -20.66 -11.93
C GLU A 296 20.33 -19.34 -11.32
N ILE A 297 20.16 -18.26 -12.10
CA ILE A 297 19.61 -16.99 -11.65
C ILE A 297 18.19 -17.19 -11.08
N ALA A 298 17.33 -17.89 -11.81
CA ALA A 298 15.96 -18.15 -11.38
C ALA A 298 15.93 -18.99 -10.10
N ARG A 299 16.75 -20.05 -10.03
CA ARG A 299 16.85 -20.96 -8.86
C ARG A 299 17.28 -20.21 -7.59
N ILE A 300 18.32 -19.38 -7.70
CA ILE A 300 18.83 -18.58 -6.57
C ILE A 300 17.75 -17.65 -6.03
N THR A 301 16.98 -17.00 -6.91
CA THR A 301 15.98 -15.98 -6.52
C THR A 301 14.59 -16.55 -6.18
N GLY A 302 14.41 -17.86 -6.29
CA GLY A 302 13.10 -18.53 -6.08
C GLY A 302 12.07 -18.25 -7.19
N GLY A 303 12.55 -17.81 -8.36
CA GLY A 303 11.77 -17.72 -9.58
C GLY A 303 11.79 -19.00 -10.40
N ARG A 304 11.41 -18.88 -11.68
CA ARG A 304 11.47 -19.99 -12.65
C ARG A 304 12.13 -19.54 -13.93
N SER A 305 12.77 -20.49 -14.62
CA SER A 305 13.37 -20.26 -15.94
C SER A 305 12.59 -20.99 -17.01
N TYR A 306 12.45 -20.34 -18.13
CA TYR A 306 11.68 -20.81 -19.28
C TYR A 306 12.47 -20.65 -20.59
N ALA A 307 12.20 -21.52 -21.56
CA ALA A 307 12.72 -21.39 -22.91
C ALA A 307 11.56 -21.15 -23.89
N ALA A 308 11.52 -19.96 -24.48
CA ALA A 308 10.53 -19.56 -25.45
C ALA A 308 11.09 -19.81 -26.85
N THR A 309 10.71 -20.95 -27.45
CA THR A 309 11.19 -21.37 -28.78
C THR A 309 10.30 -20.91 -29.93
N ASP A 310 9.11 -20.43 -29.62
CA ASP A 310 8.12 -19.88 -30.53
C ASP A 310 7.19 -18.89 -29.83
N ASN A 311 6.40 -18.14 -30.60
CA ASN A 311 5.52 -17.09 -30.07
C ASN A 311 4.50 -17.62 -29.08
N ARG A 312 3.97 -18.84 -29.30
CA ARG A 312 2.96 -19.44 -28.44
C ARG A 312 3.53 -19.83 -27.08
N SER A 313 4.71 -20.43 -27.06
CA SER A 313 5.39 -20.77 -25.81
C SER A 313 5.68 -19.52 -24.98
N LEU A 314 6.09 -18.42 -25.59
CA LEU A 314 6.34 -17.14 -24.91
C LEU A 314 5.03 -16.58 -24.28
N GLU A 315 3.90 -16.65 -24.98
CA GLU A 315 2.61 -16.21 -24.46
C GLU A 315 2.15 -17.07 -23.26
N GLU A 316 2.28 -18.40 -23.38
CA GLU A 316 1.92 -19.34 -22.31
C GLU A 316 2.76 -19.10 -21.04
N ILE A 317 4.08 -18.86 -21.20
CA ILE A 317 5.02 -18.57 -20.11
C ILE A 317 4.63 -17.26 -19.38
N LEU A 318 4.39 -16.19 -20.10
CA LEU A 318 4.00 -14.92 -19.48
C LEU A 318 2.66 -15.02 -18.75
N THR A 319 1.71 -15.79 -19.33
CA THR A 319 0.43 -16.05 -18.68
C THR A 319 0.60 -16.86 -17.38
N GLU A 320 1.53 -17.82 -17.34
CA GLU A 320 1.87 -18.58 -16.14
C GLU A 320 2.47 -17.66 -15.05
N ILE A 321 3.42 -16.80 -15.42
CA ILE A 321 4.05 -15.84 -14.49
C ILE A 321 2.99 -14.92 -13.89
N ALA A 322 2.04 -14.41 -14.68
CA ALA A 322 0.94 -13.60 -14.19
C ALA A 322 0.10 -14.30 -13.13
N LYS A 323 -0.14 -15.62 -13.31
CA LYS A 323 -0.88 -16.43 -12.33
C LYS A 323 -0.09 -16.66 -11.04
N LEU A 324 1.23 -16.88 -11.16
CA LEU A 324 2.12 -17.13 -9.99
C LEU A 324 2.25 -15.90 -9.07
N GLU A 325 2.22 -14.70 -9.64
CA GLU A 325 2.31 -13.45 -8.88
C GLU A 325 0.95 -12.91 -8.41
N LYS A 326 -0.16 -13.52 -8.85
CA LYS A 326 -1.49 -13.16 -8.39
C LYS A 326 -1.74 -13.73 -6.99
N ARG A 327 -1.45 -12.96 -5.94
CA ARG A 327 -1.74 -13.34 -4.55
C ARG A 327 -3.20 -13.14 -4.18
N GLU A 328 -3.68 -13.94 -3.22
CA GLU A 328 -4.99 -13.77 -2.60
C GLU A 328 -5.13 -12.40 -1.94
N ILE A 329 -6.26 -11.76 -2.15
CA ILE A 329 -6.61 -10.46 -1.59
C ILE A 329 -6.77 -10.62 -0.08
N SER A 330 -5.88 -10.05 0.71
CA SER A 330 -6.12 -9.91 2.14
C SER A 330 -7.02 -8.70 2.37
N VAL A 331 -8.28 -8.97 2.72
CA VAL A 331 -9.22 -7.94 3.10
C VAL A 331 -8.85 -7.45 4.51
N THR A 332 -8.27 -6.27 4.62
CA THR A 332 -8.04 -5.63 5.90
C THR A 332 -9.27 -4.81 6.26
N THR A 333 -9.97 -5.19 7.31
CA THR A 333 -11.16 -4.50 7.78
C THR A 333 -10.72 -3.39 8.73
N HIS A 334 -10.88 -2.13 8.33
CA HIS A 334 -10.73 -0.98 9.22
C HIS A 334 -12.08 -0.56 9.76
N TRP A 335 -12.15 -0.29 11.08
CA TRP A 335 -13.31 0.29 11.72
C TRP A 335 -13.10 1.79 11.83
N GLU A 336 -13.90 2.58 11.10
CA GLU A 336 -13.98 4.02 11.33
C GLU A 336 -15.06 4.29 12.38
N TYR A 337 -14.68 4.92 13.48
CA TYR A 337 -15.58 5.28 14.58
C TYR A 337 -15.90 6.77 14.53
N ASN A 338 -17.17 7.10 14.36
CA ASN A 338 -17.64 8.46 14.55
C ASN A 338 -17.91 8.72 16.02
N GLU A 339 -17.27 9.73 16.60
CA GLU A 339 -17.45 10.12 18.00
C GLU A 339 -18.78 10.84 18.19
N LEU A 340 -19.65 10.26 19.01
CA LEU A 340 -20.94 10.86 19.41
C LEU A 340 -20.83 11.70 20.68
N ALA A 341 -19.68 11.72 21.35
CA ALA A 341 -19.45 12.43 22.61
C ALA A 341 -19.81 13.92 22.53
N SER A 342 -19.55 14.57 21.40
CA SER A 342 -19.85 15.99 21.17
C SER A 342 -21.35 16.32 21.26
N PHE A 343 -22.23 15.42 20.80
CA PHE A 343 -23.68 15.60 20.89
C PHE A 343 -24.17 15.55 22.33
N PHE A 344 -23.63 14.64 23.16
CA PHE A 344 -23.98 14.53 24.56
C PHE A 344 -23.45 15.72 25.38
N LEU A 345 -22.26 16.24 25.06
CA LEU A 345 -21.72 17.45 25.68
C LEU A 345 -22.55 18.69 25.33
N LEU A 346 -22.96 18.82 24.06
CA LEU A 346 -23.82 19.92 23.65
C LEU A 346 -25.17 19.88 24.37
N ALA A 347 -25.78 18.70 24.48
CA ALA A 347 -27.04 18.53 25.20
C ALA A 347 -26.89 18.88 26.70
N ALA A 348 -25.80 18.42 27.35
CA ALA A 348 -25.50 18.77 28.73
C ALA A 348 -25.34 20.28 28.91
N PHE A 349 -24.63 20.95 27.98
CA PHE A 349 -24.44 22.40 28.01
C PHE A 349 -25.77 23.17 27.88
N LEU A 350 -26.65 22.76 26.95
CA LEU A 350 -27.96 23.38 26.77
C LEU A 350 -28.83 23.23 28.01
N ILE A 351 -28.79 22.06 28.67
CA ILE A 351 -29.53 21.83 29.92
C ILE A 351 -29.01 22.73 31.05
N LEU A 352 -27.68 22.92 31.17
CA LEU A 352 -27.11 23.81 32.17
C LEU A 352 -27.45 25.29 31.89
N MET A 353 -27.47 25.70 30.62
CA MET A 353 -27.93 27.03 30.23
C MET A 353 -29.37 27.28 30.57
N LEU A 354 -30.25 26.26 30.36
CA LEU A 354 -31.64 26.29 30.74
C LEU A 354 -31.80 26.41 32.25
N ASP A 355 -31.02 25.63 33.06
CA ASP A 355 -31.00 25.68 34.50
C ASP A 355 -30.68 27.08 35.01
N ILE A 356 -29.62 27.69 34.54
CA ILE A 356 -29.22 29.06 34.89
C ILE A 356 -30.32 30.06 34.51
N GLY A 357 -30.90 29.92 33.31
CA GLY A 357 -32.01 30.75 32.86
C GLY A 357 -33.23 30.66 33.78
N LEU A 358 -33.63 29.47 34.19
CA LEU A 358 -34.75 29.25 35.11
C LEU A 358 -34.48 29.81 36.52
N GLU A 359 -33.28 29.63 37.05
CA GLU A 359 -32.90 30.20 38.35
C GLU A 359 -32.89 31.73 38.34
N THR A 360 -32.46 32.36 37.26
CA THR A 360 -32.34 33.81 37.18
C THR A 360 -33.66 34.53 36.83
N THR A 361 -34.55 33.84 36.12
CA THR A 361 -35.79 34.48 35.60
C THR A 361 -37.06 34.08 36.36
N VAL A 362 -37.31 32.78 36.51
CA VAL A 362 -38.57 32.22 37.00
C VAL A 362 -38.53 31.82 38.51
N LEU A 363 -37.41 31.22 38.93
CA LEU A 363 -37.24 30.69 40.28
C LEU A 363 -36.45 31.64 41.18
N ARG A 364 -36.37 32.92 40.82
CA ARG A 364 -35.68 33.95 41.61
C ARG A 364 -36.46 34.14 42.91
N THR A 365 -36.07 33.41 43.94
CA THR A 365 -36.52 33.72 45.32
C THR A 365 -35.85 35.04 45.72
N LEU A 366 -36.65 36.09 45.80
CA LEU A 366 -36.28 37.34 46.43
C LEU A 366 -35.79 37.03 47.85
N PRO A 367 -34.70 37.72 48.31
CA PRO A 367 -34.12 37.47 49.61
C PRO A 367 -35.06 37.81 50.77
#